data_1a81217d3816e8980ff72ab7635a7bee
#
_entry.id   1a81217d3816e8980ff72ab7635a7bee
#
_cell.length_a   1.000
_cell.length_b   1.000
_cell.length_c   1.000
_cell.angle_alpha   90.00
_cell.angle_beta   90.00
_cell.angle_gamma   90.00
#
_symmetry.space_group_name_H-M   'P 1'
#
loop_
_entity.id
_entity.type
_entity.pdbx_description
1 polymer ?
#
loop_
_entity_poly.entity_id
_entity_poly.type
_entity_poly.pdbx_seq_one_letter_code
_entity_poly.pdbx_strand_id
1 'polypeptide(L)'
;QKAAGAFRETFGIAGHHAITLDKHLPIASGIGGGSADAAATLRALARLHAIAPQDPRLFVLAETLGADVPACLDGRTTLGTGKGEALIPIAGLAGTPLLLVNPGVAVSTAAVFARWDGTDRGGIAGEGDLLTRAAAGRNDLQPAALALAPVIADVLSLLEGANSVHL
;
A
#
# COMPACT_ATOMS: atom_id res chain seq x y z
N GLN A 1 16.44 6.06 0.55
CA GLN A 1 17.13 7.34 0.72
C GLN A 1 16.17 8.50 1.02
N LYS A 2 15.07 8.70 0.27
CA LYS A 2 14.11 9.80 0.51
C LYS A 2 13.59 9.82 1.96
N ALA A 3 13.12 8.69 2.50
CA ALA A 3 12.59 8.60 3.86
C ALA A 3 13.62 9.04 4.92
N ALA A 4 14.87 8.63 4.78
CA ALA A 4 15.92 9.01 5.72
C ALA A 4 16.30 10.50 5.62
N GLY A 5 16.34 11.06 4.43
CA GLY A 5 16.58 12.50 4.22
C GLY A 5 15.48 13.34 4.88
N ALA A 6 14.23 13.04 4.54
CA ALA A 6 13.07 13.74 5.08
C ALA A 6 12.93 13.58 6.61
N PHE A 7 13.26 12.39 7.16
CA PHE A 7 13.30 12.20 8.61
C PHE A 7 14.32 13.11 9.30
N ARG A 8 15.53 13.19 8.75
CA ARG A 8 16.58 14.06 9.30
C ARG A 8 16.16 15.53 9.31
N GLU A 9 15.57 15.99 8.22
CA GLU A 9 15.06 17.36 8.10
C GLU A 9 13.93 17.62 9.11
N THR A 10 12.95 16.73 9.21
CA THR A 10 11.80 16.86 10.10
C THR A 10 12.21 16.90 11.58
N PHE A 11 13.19 16.10 11.97
CA PHE A 11 13.58 15.94 13.39
C PHE A 11 14.89 16.64 13.75
N GLY A 12 15.50 17.38 12.82
CA GLY A 12 16.73 18.11 13.07
C GLY A 12 17.91 17.21 13.40
N ILE A 13 17.97 15.99 12.84
CA ILE A 13 19.00 15.01 13.13
C ILE A 13 20.26 15.34 12.33
N ALA A 14 21.35 15.63 13.05
CA ALA A 14 22.68 15.76 12.46
C ALA A 14 23.26 14.39 12.08
N GLY A 15 24.06 14.35 11.02
CA GLY A 15 24.72 13.13 10.59
C GLY A 15 23.93 12.29 9.59
N HIS A 16 24.53 11.19 9.17
CA HIS A 16 23.98 10.29 8.16
C HIS A 16 23.78 8.89 8.73
N HIS A 17 22.82 8.15 8.17
CA HIS A 17 22.55 6.77 8.52
C HIS A 17 22.94 5.87 7.35
N ALA A 18 23.64 4.78 7.64
CA ALA A 18 23.81 3.69 6.69
C ALA A 18 22.53 2.83 6.72
N ILE A 19 21.89 2.68 5.56
CA ILE A 19 20.68 1.86 5.41
C ILE A 19 20.98 0.82 4.33
N THR A 20 20.82 -0.44 4.68
CA THR A 20 20.90 -1.56 3.74
C THR A 20 19.50 -2.08 3.48
N LEU A 21 19.14 -2.22 2.22
CA LEU A 21 17.88 -2.84 1.78
C LEU A 21 18.21 -4.17 1.11
N ASP A 22 17.73 -5.25 1.70
CA ASP A 22 17.74 -6.58 1.09
C ASP A 22 16.38 -6.85 0.43
N LYS A 23 16.31 -6.69 -0.88
CA LYS A 23 15.07 -6.67 -1.64
C LYS A 23 14.76 -8.06 -2.22
N HIS A 24 13.83 -8.79 -1.62
CA HIS A 24 13.37 -10.08 -2.10
C HIS A 24 12.14 -10.00 -3.02
N LEU A 25 11.30 -8.98 -2.82
CA LEU A 25 10.12 -8.79 -3.68
C LEU A 25 10.50 -8.12 -5.01
N PRO A 26 9.85 -8.48 -6.11
CA PRO A 26 10.07 -7.82 -7.40
C PRO A 26 9.82 -6.32 -7.32
N ILE A 27 10.65 -5.55 -8.02
CA ILE A 27 10.43 -4.10 -8.15
C ILE A 27 9.15 -3.86 -8.96
N ALA A 28 8.36 -2.89 -8.52
CA ALA A 28 7.08 -2.53 -9.16
C ALA A 28 6.04 -3.67 -9.18
N SER A 29 6.05 -4.54 -8.17
CA SER A 29 5.10 -5.66 -8.05
C SER A 29 3.66 -5.24 -7.69
N GLY A 30 3.39 -3.95 -7.47
CA GLY A 30 2.04 -3.44 -7.17
C GLY A 30 1.54 -3.69 -5.73
N ILE A 31 2.37 -4.23 -4.85
CA ILE A 31 1.99 -4.61 -3.47
C ILE A 31 2.48 -3.63 -2.39
N GLY A 32 2.74 -2.39 -2.74
CA GLY A 32 3.16 -1.38 -1.76
C GLY A 32 4.55 -1.57 -1.16
N GLY A 33 5.42 -2.42 -1.76
CA GLY A 33 6.73 -2.75 -1.19
C GLY A 33 7.63 -1.54 -0.93
N GLY A 34 7.62 -0.54 -1.82
CA GLY A 34 8.37 0.71 -1.62
C GLY A 34 7.85 1.54 -0.44
N SER A 35 6.53 1.56 -0.25
CA SER A 35 5.88 2.23 0.89
C SER A 35 6.18 1.52 2.20
N ALA A 36 6.20 0.19 2.19
CA ALA A 36 6.60 -0.62 3.34
C ALA A 36 8.08 -0.39 3.71
N ASP A 37 8.98 -0.33 2.73
CA ASP A 37 10.40 -0.03 2.93
C ASP A 37 10.59 1.39 3.52
N ALA A 38 9.83 2.38 3.03
CA ALA A 38 9.86 3.74 3.56
C ALA A 38 9.38 3.78 5.02
N ALA A 39 8.24 3.15 5.32
CA ALA A 39 7.69 3.06 6.66
C ALA A 39 8.63 2.32 7.62
N ALA A 40 9.25 1.22 7.20
CA ALA A 40 10.25 0.51 7.98
C ALA A 40 11.46 1.39 8.31
N THR A 41 11.91 2.19 7.34
CA THR A 41 12.98 3.19 7.54
C THR A 41 12.58 4.21 8.59
N LEU A 42 11.37 4.78 8.52
CA LEU A 42 10.87 5.75 9.51
C LEU A 42 10.79 5.13 10.91
N ARG A 43 10.25 3.92 11.05
CA ARG A 43 10.19 3.21 12.33
C ARG A 43 11.58 2.93 12.92
N ALA A 44 12.52 2.48 12.09
CA ALA A 44 13.89 2.21 12.54
C ALA A 44 14.59 3.48 13.04
N LEU A 45 14.46 4.58 12.29
CA LEU A 45 15.05 5.86 12.67
C LEU A 45 14.37 6.46 13.90
N ALA A 46 13.04 6.38 14.00
CA ALA A 46 12.31 6.82 15.18
C ALA A 46 12.80 6.08 16.44
N ARG A 47 12.95 4.75 16.34
CA ARG A 47 13.47 3.93 17.43
C ARG A 47 14.92 4.30 17.79
N LEU A 48 15.77 4.52 16.79
CA LEU A 48 17.18 4.88 16.99
C LEU A 48 17.32 6.22 17.73
N HIS A 49 16.44 7.17 17.43
CA HIS A 49 16.48 8.53 17.99
C HIS A 49 15.48 8.75 19.14
N ALA A 50 14.92 7.67 19.72
CA ALA A 50 13.98 7.72 20.83
C ALA A 50 12.75 8.61 20.56
N ILE A 51 12.30 8.66 19.31
CA ILE A 51 11.06 9.34 18.90
C ILE A 51 9.90 8.37 19.08
N ALA A 52 8.82 8.85 19.73
CA ALA A 52 7.65 8.02 19.98
C ALA A 52 7.02 7.53 18.66
N PRO A 53 6.62 6.25 18.55
CA PRO A 53 6.00 5.72 17.34
C PRO A 53 4.74 6.45 16.90
N GLN A 54 4.05 7.09 17.85
CA GLN A 54 2.82 7.86 17.63
C GLN A 54 3.07 9.37 17.42
N ASP A 55 4.34 9.79 17.29
CA ASP A 55 4.64 11.21 17.04
C ASP A 55 3.94 11.65 15.74
N PRO A 56 3.07 12.66 15.78
CA PRO A 56 2.30 13.08 14.63
C PRO A 56 3.16 13.54 13.46
N ARG A 57 4.39 14.02 13.73
CA ARG A 57 5.33 14.41 12.67
C ARG A 57 5.76 13.25 11.81
N LEU A 58 5.77 12.01 12.35
CA LEU A 58 6.06 10.81 11.56
C LEU A 58 4.98 10.54 10.51
N PHE A 59 3.71 10.76 10.87
CA PHE A 59 2.59 10.54 9.96
C PHE A 59 2.53 11.64 8.89
N VAL A 60 2.70 12.89 9.27
CA VAL A 60 2.82 14.01 8.31
C VAL A 60 3.97 13.77 7.33
N LEU A 61 5.12 13.29 7.84
CA LEU A 61 6.25 12.93 7.00
C LEU A 61 5.92 11.76 6.07
N ALA A 62 5.25 10.73 6.59
CA ALA A 62 4.84 9.56 5.80
C ALA A 62 3.96 9.95 4.60
N GLU A 63 3.02 10.86 4.78
CA GLU A 63 2.16 11.39 3.70
C GLU A 63 2.96 12.02 2.56
N THR A 64 4.05 12.74 2.88
CA THR A 64 4.92 13.35 1.86
C THR A 64 5.71 12.33 1.03
N LEU A 65 5.88 11.13 1.56
CA LEU A 65 6.62 10.05 0.90
C LEU A 65 5.76 9.23 -0.07
N GLY A 66 4.47 9.14 0.19
CA GLY A 66 3.51 8.45 -0.66
C GLY A 66 2.22 8.10 0.07
N ALA A 67 1.13 7.95 -0.67
CA ALA A 67 -0.23 7.72 -0.14
C ALA A 67 -0.34 6.48 0.77
N ASP A 68 0.39 5.41 0.44
CA ASP A 68 0.34 4.16 1.21
C ASP A 68 1.28 4.15 2.44
N VAL A 69 2.21 5.13 2.54
CA VAL A 69 3.24 5.12 3.60
C VAL A 69 2.64 5.28 4.99
N PRO A 70 1.61 6.13 5.22
CA PRO A 70 0.95 6.22 6.52
C PRO A 70 0.35 4.90 6.99
N ALA A 71 -0.36 4.16 6.13
CA ALA A 71 -0.92 2.85 6.45
C ALA A 71 0.18 1.82 6.77
N CYS A 72 1.26 1.81 5.99
CA CYS A 72 2.43 0.98 6.26
C CYS A 72 3.13 1.37 7.56
N LEU A 73 3.12 2.66 7.93
CA LEU A 73 3.72 3.17 9.18
C LEU A 73 2.89 2.74 10.39
N ASP A 74 1.56 2.82 10.30
CA ASP A 74 0.64 2.35 11.35
C ASP A 74 0.78 0.83 11.58
N GLY A 75 0.96 0.06 10.51
CA GLY A 75 1.24 -1.38 10.56
C GLY A 75 0.08 -2.25 11.01
N ARG A 76 -1.14 -1.70 11.07
CA ARG A 76 -2.38 -2.41 11.37
C ARG A 76 -3.26 -2.50 10.12
N THR A 77 -4.27 -3.34 10.16
CA THR A 77 -5.32 -3.30 9.14
C THR A 77 -6.13 -2.03 9.32
N THR A 78 -6.21 -1.22 8.28
CA THR A 78 -6.90 0.08 8.30
C THR A 78 -7.82 0.21 7.09
N LEU A 79 -8.92 0.92 7.27
CA LEU A 79 -9.72 1.46 6.19
C LEU A 79 -9.23 2.88 5.93
N GLY A 80 -8.68 3.11 4.75
CA GLY A 80 -8.22 4.43 4.30
C GLY A 80 -9.29 5.15 3.50
N THR A 81 -9.41 6.45 3.70
CA THR A 81 -10.24 7.35 2.90
C THR A 81 -9.42 8.55 2.42
N GLY A 82 -10.00 9.37 1.54
CA GLY A 82 -9.28 10.46 0.91
C GLY A 82 -8.24 9.95 -0.09
N LYS A 83 -6.99 10.35 0.04
CA LYS A 83 -5.84 9.83 -0.72
C LYS A 83 -5.15 8.66 0.00
N GLY A 84 -5.71 8.17 1.11
CA GLY A 84 -5.13 7.16 1.99
C GLY A 84 -4.57 7.71 3.31
N GLU A 85 -4.71 9.02 3.57
CA GLU A 85 -4.23 9.68 4.77
C GLU A 85 -5.16 9.51 5.98
N ALA A 86 -6.46 9.44 5.75
CA ALA A 86 -7.42 9.23 6.82
C ALA A 86 -7.61 7.73 7.10
N LEU A 87 -6.93 7.25 8.13
CA LEU A 87 -6.85 5.83 8.48
C LEU A 87 -7.74 5.51 9.68
N ILE A 88 -8.63 4.55 9.52
CA ILE A 88 -9.46 3.99 10.61
C ILE A 88 -9.00 2.55 10.84
N PRO A 89 -8.43 2.21 12.01
CA PRO A 89 -8.08 0.83 12.33
C PRO A 89 -9.33 -0.06 12.37
N ILE A 90 -9.22 -1.22 11.75
CA ILE A 90 -10.29 -2.24 11.73
C ILE A 90 -9.73 -3.61 12.10
N ALA A 91 -10.61 -4.56 12.43
CA ALA A 91 -10.21 -5.93 12.64
C ALA A 91 -9.61 -6.52 11.35
N GLY A 92 -8.42 -7.10 11.47
CA GLY A 92 -7.71 -7.70 10.35
C GLY A 92 -8.03 -9.19 10.17
N LEU A 93 -7.43 -9.78 9.15
CA LEU A 93 -7.54 -11.19 8.79
C LEU A 93 -6.29 -11.98 9.22
N ALA A 94 -5.84 -11.78 10.46
CA ALA A 94 -4.65 -12.46 10.97
C ALA A 94 -4.79 -13.99 10.84
N GLY A 95 -3.76 -14.63 10.26
CA GLY A 95 -3.74 -16.08 10.04
C GLY A 95 -4.51 -16.57 8.82
N THR A 96 -5.17 -15.70 8.07
CA THR A 96 -5.83 -16.08 6.81
C THR A 96 -4.77 -16.27 5.72
N PRO A 97 -4.72 -17.43 5.06
CA PRO A 97 -3.82 -17.65 3.94
C PRO A 97 -4.15 -16.74 2.77
N LEU A 98 -3.11 -16.19 2.13
CA LEU A 98 -3.23 -15.33 0.96
C LEU A 98 -2.32 -15.84 -0.16
N LEU A 99 -2.86 -15.96 -1.36
CA LEU A 99 -2.10 -16.25 -2.57
C LEU A 99 -1.97 -14.95 -3.39
N LEU A 100 -0.74 -14.54 -3.65
CA LEU A 100 -0.43 -13.43 -4.56
C LEU A 100 -0.04 -14.00 -5.92
N VAL A 101 -0.73 -13.59 -6.97
CA VAL A 101 -0.44 -13.98 -8.35
C VAL A 101 -0.06 -12.75 -9.15
N ASN A 102 1.16 -12.75 -9.70
CA ASN A 102 1.67 -11.68 -10.55
C ASN A 102 2.04 -12.26 -11.91
N PRO A 103 1.46 -11.78 -13.03
CA PRO A 103 1.74 -12.28 -14.37
C PRO A 103 3.13 -11.91 -14.92
N GLY A 104 3.95 -11.21 -14.13
CA GLY A 104 5.30 -10.81 -14.52
C GLY A 104 5.37 -9.68 -15.55
N VAL A 105 4.26 -9.01 -15.81
CA VAL A 105 4.21 -7.85 -16.72
C VAL A 105 4.20 -6.56 -15.91
N ALA A 106 5.11 -5.65 -16.25
CA ALA A 106 5.16 -4.34 -15.59
C ALA A 106 3.97 -3.47 -16.00
N VAL A 107 3.21 -3.01 -15.02
CA VAL A 107 2.10 -2.06 -15.21
C VAL A 107 2.42 -0.77 -14.46
N SER A 108 2.51 0.34 -15.19
CA SER A 108 2.76 1.65 -14.59
C SER A 108 1.50 2.16 -13.89
N THR A 109 1.58 2.37 -12.58
CA THR A 109 0.49 2.98 -11.80
C THR A 109 0.07 4.34 -12.37
N ALA A 110 1.02 5.17 -12.79
CA ALA A 110 0.71 6.46 -13.41
C ALA A 110 -0.07 6.29 -14.74
N ALA A 111 0.28 5.29 -15.56
CA ALA A 111 -0.44 5.03 -16.80
C ALA A 111 -1.84 4.49 -16.55
N VAL A 112 -2.05 3.71 -15.48
CA VAL A 112 -3.38 3.23 -15.07
C VAL A 112 -4.25 4.40 -14.63
N PHE A 113 -3.75 5.27 -13.74
CA PHE A 113 -4.48 6.47 -13.31
C PHE A 113 -4.79 7.43 -14.47
N ALA A 114 -3.88 7.58 -15.43
CA ALA A 114 -4.13 8.41 -16.61
C ALA A 114 -5.25 7.88 -17.52
N ARG A 115 -5.62 6.62 -17.38
CA ARG A 115 -6.72 5.97 -18.11
C ARG A 115 -7.98 5.78 -17.25
N TRP A 116 -7.94 6.14 -15.98
CA TRP A 116 -9.13 6.11 -15.14
C TRP A 116 -10.16 7.11 -15.63
N ASP A 117 -11.42 6.74 -15.59
CA ASP A 117 -12.53 7.58 -16.07
C ASP A 117 -12.85 8.79 -15.18
N GLY A 118 -12.13 8.93 -14.05
CA GLY A 118 -12.29 10.03 -13.12
C GLY A 118 -13.54 9.96 -12.26
N THR A 119 -14.30 8.87 -12.33
CA THR A 119 -15.54 8.71 -11.57
C THR A 119 -15.27 8.14 -10.20
N ASP A 120 -15.53 8.91 -9.15
CA ASP A 120 -15.55 8.41 -7.78
C ASP A 120 -16.85 7.62 -7.53
N ARG A 121 -16.71 6.34 -7.29
CA ARG A 121 -17.84 5.43 -7.00
C ARG A 121 -18.01 5.17 -5.51
N GLY A 122 -17.35 5.96 -4.68
CA GLY A 122 -17.35 5.82 -3.23
C GLY A 122 -16.43 4.72 -2.71
N GLY A 123 -16.30 4.64 -1.39
CA GLY A 123 -15.44 3.67 -0.71
C GLY A 123 -16.03 2.25 -0.70
N ILE A 124 -15.26 1.34 -0.10
CA ILE A 124 -15.71 -0.04 0.15
C ILE A 124 -16.93 0.00 1.08
N ALA A 125 -18.09 -0.32 0.52
CA ALA A 125 -19.36 -0.39 1.24
C ALA A 125 -19.62 -1.82 1.75
N GLY A 126 -20.55 -1.95 2.68
CA GLY A 126 -21.07 -3.23 3.15
C GLY A 126 -20.92 -3.44 4.64
N GLU A 127 -21.77 -4.30 5.17
CA GLU A 127 -21.74 -4.81 6.53
C GLU A 127 -21.07 -6.19 6.54
N GLY A 128 -20.61 -6.62 7.71
CA GLY A 128 -19.97 -7.91 7.88
C GLY A 128 -18.47 -7.83 8.15
N ASP A 129 -17.83 -8.99 8.15
CA ASP A 129 -16.39 -9.09 8.33
C ASP A 129 -15.61 -8.53 7.12
N LEU A 130 -14.31 -8.33 7.32
CA LEU A 130 -13.45 -7.74 6.29
C LEU A 130 -13.42 -8.56 5.00
N LEU A 131 -13.45 -9.89 5.07
CA LEU A 131 -13.40 -10.75 3.89
C LEU A 131 -14.67 -10.62 3.05
N THR A 132 -15.84 -10.61 3.72
CA THR A 132 -17.14 -10.38 3.07
C THR A 132 -17.17 -9.01 2.38
N ARG A 133 -16.71 -7.98 3.07
CA ARG A 133 -16.65 -6.61 2.51
C ARG A 133 -15.67 -6.51 1.35
N ALA A 134 -14.52 -7.15 1.45
CA ALA A 134 -13.52 -7.17 0.40
C ALA A 134 -14.03 -7.92 -0.84
N ALA A 135 -14.69 -9.07 -0.66
CA ALA A 135 -15.30 -9.84 -1.76
C ALA A 135 -16.40 -9.06 -2.50
N ALA A 136 -17.14 -8.23 -1.78
CA ALA A 136 -18.15 -7.34 -2.36
C ALA A 136 -17.56 -6.03 -2.93
N GLY A 137 -16.28 -5.81 -2.71
CA GLY A 137 -15.54 -4.63 -3.16
C GLY A 137 -15.35 -4.60 -4.68
N ARG A 138 -14.78 -3.50 -5.14
CA ARG A 138 -14.40 -3.32 -6.55
C ARG A 138 -13.08 -2.58 -6.64
N ASN A 139 -12.41 -2.74 -7.76
CA ASN A 139 -11.24 -1.96 -8.10
C ASN A 139 -11.55 -1.08 -9.33
N ASP A 140 -11.77 0.21 -9.11
CA ASP A 140 -12.13 1.15 -10.18
C ASP A 140 -10.99 1.37 -11.20
N LEU A 141 -9.79 0.96 -10.88
CA LEU A 141 -8.63 0.99 -11.77
C LEU A 141 -8.49 -0.29 -12.62
N GLN A 142 -9.24 -1.35 -12.31
CA GLN A 142 -9.13 -2.64 -13.02
C GLN A 142 -9.36 -2.51 -14.54
N PRO A 143 -10.40 -1.80 -15.04
CA PRO A 143 -10.59 -1.65 -16.50
C PRO A 143 -9.39 -1.00 -17.19
N ALA A 144 -8.80 0.02 -16.57
CA ALA A 144 -7.60 0.67 -17.10
C ALA A 144 -6.37 -0.24 -17.07
N ALA A 145 -6.21 -1.05 -16.02
CA ALA A 145 -5.12 -2.01 -15.90
C ALA A 145 -5.24 -3.14 -16.94
N LEU A 146 -6.44 -3.68 -17.16
CA LEU A 146 -6.72 -4.70 -18.18
C LEU A 146 -6.43 -4.19 -19.59
N ALA A 147 -6.77 -2.93 -19.89
CA ALA A 147 -6.46 -2.32 -21.18
C ALA A 147 -4.95 -2.14 -21.42
N LEU A 148 -4.15 -1.98 -20.36
CA LEU A 148 -2.69 -1.86 -20.44
C LEU A 148 -1.97 -3.21 -20.46
N ALA A 149 -2.51 -4.20 -19.77
CA ALA A 149 -1.93 -5.53 -19.62
C ALA A 149 -3.04 -6.60 -19.67
N PRO A 150 -3.48 -7.02 -20.88
CA PRO A 150 -4.58 -7.97 -21.05
C PRO A 150 -4.37 -9.32 -20.35
N VAL A 151 -3.12 -9.74 -20.14
CA VAL A 151 -2.80 -10.97 -19.40
C VAL A 151 -3.37 -10.99 -17.97
N ILE A 152 -3.70 -9.84 -17.40
CA ILE A 152 -4.38 -9.78 -16.10
C ILE A 152 -5.77 -10.45 -16.18
N ALA A 153 -6.46 -10.34 -17.32
CA ALA A 153 -7.76 -11.00 -17.51
C ALA A 153 -7.63 -12.52 -17.47
N ASP A 154 -6.55 -13.07 -18.02
CA ASP A 154 -6.28 -14.51 -18.00
C ASP A 154 -6.05 -15.00 -16.56
N VAL A 155 -5.31 -14.22 -15.76
CA VAL A 155 -5.08 -14.52 -14.33
C VAL A 155 -6.40 -14.47 -13.55
N LEU A 156 -7.23 -13.45 -13.75
CA LEU A 156 -8.52 -13.33 -13.09
C LEU A 156 -9.43 -14.52 -13.43
N SER A 157 -9.51 -14.90 -14.69
CA SER A 157 -10.32 -16.06 -15.13
C SER A 157 -9.85 -17.37 -14.49
N LEU A 158 -8.54 -17.57 -14.35
CA LEU A 158 -7.99 -18.74 -13.66
C LEU A 158 -8.36 -18.76 -12.17
N LEU A 159 -8.35 -17.61 -11.53
CA LEU A 159 -8.69 -17.50 -10.12
C LEU A 159 -10.19 -17.66 -9.87
N GLU A 160 -11.06 -17.14 -10.74
CA GLU A 160 -12.52 -17.35 -10.68
C GLU A 160 -12.89 -18.83 -10.74
N GLY A 161 -12.23 -19.62 -11.60
CA GLY A 161 -12.40 -21.07 -11.68
C GLY A 161 -11.98 -21.84 -10.43
N ALA A 162 -11.19 -21.21 -9.54
CA ALA A 162 -10.69 -21.84 -8.31
C ALA A 162 -11.55 -21.50 -7.07
N ASN A 163 -12.76 -20.93 -7.20
CA ASN A 163 -13.60 -20.45 -6.11
C ASN A 163 -12.86 -19.51 -5.12
N SER A 164 -11.98 -18.69 -5.64
CA SER A 164 -11.20 -17.72 -4.85
C SER A 164 -11.89 -16.35 -4.79
N VAL A 165 -11.64 -15.62 -3.72
CA VAL A 165 -12.02 -14.21 -3.60
C VAL A 165 -10.90 -13.36 -4.21
N HIS A 166 -11.22 -12.50 -5.18
CA HIS A 166 -10.27 -11.57 -5.77
C HIS A 166 -10.38 -10.22 -5.07
N LEU A 167 -9.25 -9.67 -4.67
CA LEU A 167 -9.14 -8.38 -4.00
C LEU A 167 -8.35 -7.39 -4.86
#